data_18bc901fd39eb34cb89083b9dfe1e432
#
_entry.id   18bc901fd39eb34cb89083b9dfe1e432
#
_cell.length_a   1.000
_cell.length_b   1.000
_cell.length_c   1.000
_cell.angle_alpha   90.00
_cell.angle_beta   90.00
_cell.angle_gamma   90.00
#
_symmetry.space_group_name_H-M   'P 1'
#
loop_
_entity.id
_entity.type
_entity.pdbx_description
1 polymer ?
#
loop_
_entity_poly.entity_id
_entity_poly.type
_entity_poly.pdbx_seq_one_letter_code
_entity_poly.pdbx_strand_id
1 'polypeptide(L)'
;DPTIDLWSLDEVHFCQHGSRCRMWVPWEEDDPVLWHYPGRKSVGYFGAVRLRDGKSLFRKEPEMFNGETFWAFLRQLETASQENGRRVVVIADNSKYHHAKLHAAWRLERQGRFSLDFLPPYSPELNPIERVWKRTRRNCLHNAYFPRLALVAESVEKQFVRWSEPNAELAQLCQL
;
A
#
# COMPACT_ATOMS: atom_id res chain seq x y z
N ASP A 1 -2.28 10.71 -19.97
CA ASP A 1 -2.38 12.17 -20.03
C ASP A 1 -1.27 12.79 -19.16
N PRO A 2 -0.40 13.67 -19.73
CA PRO A 2 0.72 14.28 -19.03
C PRO A 2 0.28 15.30 -17.94
N THR A 3 -0.96 15.75 -17.94
CA THR A 3 -1.50 16.73 -16.98
C THR A 3 -2.10 16.10 -15.73
N ILE A 4 -2.19 14.76 -15.69
CA ILE A 4 -2.78 14.00 -14.59
C ILE A 4 -1.71 13.14 -13.90
N ASP A 5 -1.69 13.17 -12.58
CA ASP A 5 -1.00 12.18 -11.75
C ASP A 5 -2.03 11.19 -11.20
N LEU A 6 -1.95 9.95 -11.72
CA LEU A 6 -2.80 8.86 -11.31
C LEU A 6 -2.16 8.09 -10.16
N TRP A 7 -2.90 7.95 -9.07
CA TRP A 7 -2.50 7.20 -7.89
C TRP A 7 -3.42 6.00 -7.69
N SER A 8 -2.87 4.86 -7.35
CA SER A 8 -3.60 3.68 -6.88
C SER A 8 -3.46 3.60 -5.37
N LEU A 9 -4.57 3.49 -4.65
CA LEU A 9 -4.66 3.50 -3.18
C LEU A 9 -5.34 2.23 -2.67
N ASP A 10 -4.88 1.74 -1.51
CA ASP A 10 -5.47 0.59 -0.83
C ASP A 10 -4.95 0.47 0.62
N GLU A 11 -5.52 -0.44 1.40
CA GLU A 11 -5.08 -0.83 2.72
C GLU A 11 -4.46 -2.22 2.73
N VAL A 12 -3.55 -2.41 3.69
CA VAL A 12 -2.90 -3.70 3.86
C VAL A 12 -2.66 -4.02 5.34
N HIS A 13 -2.81 -5.27 5.70
CA HIS A 13 -2.31 -5.83 6.94
C HIS A 13 -1.11 -6.74 6.72
N PHE A 14 -0.05 -6.49 7.48
CA PHE A 14 1.11 -7.38 7.54
C PHE A 14 1.09 -8.16 8.85
N CYS A 15 0.96 -9.47 8.74
CA CYS A 15 0.82 -10.37 9.88
C CYS A 15 2.19 -10.76 10.44
N GLN A 16 2.28 -10.89 11.77
CA GLN A 16 3.51 -11.29 12.46
C GLN A 16 3.96 -12.70 12.09
N HIS A 17 3.03 -13.60 11.76
CA HIS A 17 3.39 -14.97 11.36
C HIS A 17 4.14 -15.04 10.02
N GLY A 18 4.30 -13.90 9.30
CA GLY A 18 4.96 -13.87 8.01
C GLY A 18 4.20 -14.63 6.93
N SER A 19 4.86 -14.92 5.85
CA SER A 19 4.33 -15.75 4.76
C SER A 19 5.38 -16.78 4.32
N ARG A 20 4.91 -17.96 3.93
CA ARG A 20 5.78 -19.02 3.40
C ARG A 20 5.76 -18.99 1.89
N CYS A 21 6.93 -19.15 1.29
CA CYS A 21 7.04 -19.39 -0.15
C CYS A 21 7.98 -20.56 -0.41
N ARG A 22 7.83 -21.17 -1.56
CA ARG A 22 8.77 -22.18 -2.02
C ARG A 22 10.13 -21.54 -2.26
N MET A 23 11.20 -22.25 -1.90
CA MET A 23 12.58 -21.87 -2.14
C MET A 23 13.34 -23.04 -2.75
N TRP A 24 14.36 -22.74 -3.52
CA TRP A 24 15.29 -23.75 -4.00
C TRP A 24 16.28 -24.06 -2.88
N VAL A 25 16.45 -25.32 -2.60
CA VAL A 25 17.46 -25.84 -1.65
C VAL A 25 18.32 -26.81 -2.45
N PRO A 26 19.67 -26.81 -2.29
CA PRO A 26 20.52 -27.84 -2.86
C PRO A 26 20.02 -29.22 -2.44
N TRP A 27 20.08 -30.19 -3.33
CA TRP A 27 19.55 -31.53 -3.05
C TRP A 27 20.36 -32.28 -1.96
N GLU A 28 21.57 -31.83 -1.68
CA GLU A 28 22.46 -32.35 -0.64
C GLU A 28 22.14 -31.79 0.75
N GLU A 29 21.32 -30.77 0.85
CA GLU A 29 20.96 -30.11 2.10
C GLU A 29 19.57 -30.52 2.55
N ASP A 30 19.38 -30.62 3.87
CA ASP A 30 18.07 -30.83 4.47
C ASP A 30 17.16 -29.64 4.25
N ASP A 31 15.84 -29.90 4.18
CA ASP A 31 14.85 -28.84 4.07
C ASP A 31 14.95 -27.85 5.25
N PRO A 32 15.03 -26.54 4.99
CA PRO A 32 15.21 -25.55 6.04
C PRO A 32 14.01 -25.49 6.99
N VAL A 33 14.29 -25.54 8.28
CA VAL A 33 13.26 -25.36 9.32
C VAL A 33 12.96 -23.87 9.47
N LEU A 34 11.72 -23.48 9.15
CA LEU A 34 11.25 -22.13 9.33
C LEU A 34 10.45 -22.00 10.63
N TRP A 35 10.94 -21.15 11.53
CA TRP A 35 10.20 -20.77 12.73
C TRP A 35 8.94 -20.01 12.35
N HIS A 36 7.87 -20.22 13.10
CA HIS A 36 6.58 -19.60 12.86
C HIS A 36 6.00 -19.02 14.16
N TYR A 37 5.51 -17.79 14.10
CA TYR A 37 4.77 -17.21 15.21
C TYR A 37 3.30 -17.63 15.12
N PRO A 38 2.72 -18.29 16.15
CA PRO A 38 1.38 -18.85 16.05
C PRO A 38 0.26 -17.80 16.17
N GLY A 39 0.58 -16.58 16.62
CA GLY A 39 -0.42 -15.53 16.85
C GLY A 39 -0.86 -14.83 15.56
N ARG A 40 -2.03 -14.17 15.64
CA ARG A 40 -2.65 -13.44 14.50
C ARG A 40 -2.44 -11.92 14.57
N LYS A 41 -1.45 -11.43 15.32
CA LYS A 41 -1.15 -10.00 15.38
C LYS A 41 -0.74 -9.48 14.01
N SER A 42 -1.24 -8.31 13.65
CA SER A 42 -0.91 -7.63 12.39
C SER A 42 -0.74 -6.13 12.62
N VAL A 43 -0.06 -5.48 11.69
CA VAL A 43 0.03 -4.02 11.60
C VAL A 43 -0.57 -3.57 10.28
N GLY A 44 -1.41 -2.53 10.32
CA GLY A 44 -2.11 -1.95 9.19
C GLY A 44 -1.39 -0.76 8.59
N TYR A 45 -1.50 -0.59 7.28
CA TYR A 45 -1.02 0.58 6.56
C TYR A 45 -2.02 0.98 5.47
N PHE A 46 -2.24 2.29 5.33
CA PHE A 46 -2.67 2.87 4.06
C PHE A 46 -1.47 3.01 3.15
N GLY A 47 -1.66 2.83 1.86
CA GLY A 47 -0.66 3.10 0.88
C GLY A 47 -1.24 3.66 -0.40
N ALA A 48 -0.43 4.45 -1.10
CA ALA A 48 -0.72 4.92 -2.44
C ALA A 48 0.54 4.89 -3.29
N VAL A 49 0.42 4.51 -4.56
CA VAL A 49 1.51 4.51 -5.53
C VAL A 49 1.13 5.35 -6.75
N ARG A 50 2.00 6.27 -7.14
CA ARG A 50 1.84 7.07 -8.35
C ARG A 50 2.28 6.27 -9.57
N LEU A 51 1.37 6.04 -10.51
CA LEU A 51 1.62 5.13 -11.63
C LEU A 51 2.67 5.66 -12.62
N ARG A 52 2.84 7.00 -12.71
CA ARG A 52 3.78 7.63 -13.61
C ARG A 52 5.25 7.25 -13.33
N ASP A 53 5.64 7.25 -12.07
CA ASP A 53 7.05 7.16 -11.66
C ASP A 53 7.30 6.26 -10.44
N GLY A 54 6.25 5.61 -9.92
CA GLY A 54 6.37 4.69 -8.79
C GLY A 54 6.63 5.36 -7.44
N LYS A 55 6.54 6.71 -7.33
CA LYS A 55 6.57 7.38 -6.02
C LYS A 55 5.45 6.84 -5.15
N SER A 56 5.75 6.48 -3.92
CA SER A 56 4.78 5.87 -3.02
C SER A 56 4.67 6.62 -1.71
N LEU A 57 3.46 6.62 -1.15
CA LEU A 57 3.16 7.19 0.15
C LEU A 57 2.54 6.11 1.02
N PHE A 58 3.01 6.00 2.25
CA PHE A 58 2.50 5.03 3.22
C PHE A 58 2.22 5.70 4.55
N ARG A 59 1.16 5.23 5.22
CA ARG A 59 0.79 5.66 6.56
C ARG A 59 0.44 4.45 7.41
N LYS A 60 1.13 4.30 8.52
CA LYS A 60 0.79 3.28 9.54
C LYS A 60 -0.51 3.64 10.21
N GLU A 61 -1.38 2.64 10.37
CA GLU A 61 -2.62 2.76 11.11
C GLU A 61 -2.66 1.68 12.19
N PRO A 62 -2.34 2.04 13.45
CA PRO A 62 -2.19 1.04 14.50
C PRO A 62 -3.52 0.49 15.02
N GLU A 63 -4.63 1.20 14.85
CA GLU A 63 -5.92 0.82 15.44
C GLU A 63 -6.85 0.19 14.38
N MET A 64 -7.47 1.00 13.55
CA MET A 64 -8.43 0.51 12.56
C MET A 64 -8.51 1.40 11.33
N PHE A 65 -8.87 0.81 10.21
CA PHE A 65 -9.26 1.53 9.01
C PHE A 65 -10.71 1.99 9.12
N ASN A 66 -10.94 3.30 9.00
CA ASN A 66 -12.25 3.91 9.05
C ASN A 66 -12.28 5.22 8.23
N GLY A 67 -13.44 5.91 8.18
CA GLY A 67 -13.59 7.13 7.41
C GLY A 67 -12.68 8.28 7.87
N GLU A 68 -12.35 8.39 9.16
CA GLU A 68 -11.48 9.44 9.70
C GLU A 68 -10.02 9.18 9.33
N THR A 69 -9.54 7.95 9.53
CA THR A 69 -8.16 7.56 9.20
C THR A 69 -7.92 7.60 7.70
N PHE A 70 -8.91 7.19 6.90
CA PHE A 70 -8.88 7.32 5.45
C PHE A 70 -8.83 8.78 5.00
N TRP A 71 -9.68 9.65 5.56
CA TRP A 71 -9.64 11.08 5.25
C TRP A 71 -8.31 11.73 5.62
N ALA A 72 -7.74 11.35 6.76
CA ALA A 72 -6.41 11.84 7.14
C ALA A 72 -5.34 11.41 6.14
N PHE A 73 -5.43 10.19 5.59
CA PHE A 73 -4.52 9.72 4.54
C PHE A 73 -4.73 10.46 3.21
N LEU A 74 -5.98 10.72 2.79
CA LEU A 74 -6.27 11.51 1.59
C LEU A 74 -5.69 12.92 1.66
N ARG A 75 -5.75 13.60 2.82
CA ARG A 75 -5.13 14.91 3.03
C ARG A 75 -3.60 14.86 2.92
N GLN A 76 -2.99 13.81 3.48
CA GLN A 76 -1.55 13.58 3.37
C GLN A 76 -1.15 13.37 1.89
N LEU A 77 -1.95 12.58 1.16
CA LEU A 77 -1.74 12.32 -0.27
C LEU A 77 -1.91 13.59 -1.12
N GLU A 78 -2.94 14.41 -0.85
CA GLU A 78 -3.13 15.70 -1.50
C GLU A 78 -1.90 16.57 -1.31
N THR A 79 -1.42 16.73 -0.07
CA THR A 79 -0.22 17.55 0.23
C THR A 79 1.02 17.03 -0.51
N ALA A 80 1.27 15.73 -0.49
CA ALA A 80 2.41 15.11 -1.16
C ALA A 80 2.37 15.20 -2.70
N SER A 81 1.18 15.45 -3.26
CA SER A 81 0.96 15.52 -4.70
C SER A 81 0.98 16.94 -5.26
N GLN A 82 0.99 17.99 -4.42
CA GLN A 82 0.91 19.38 -4.86
C GLN A 82 2.17 19.91 -5.58
N GLU A 83 3.28 19.19 -5.47
CA GLU A 83 4.61 19.64 -5.96
C GLU A 83 4.67 19.93 -7.47
N ASN A 84 3.77 19.37 -8.27
CA ASN A 84 3.88 19.40 -9.75
C ASN A 84 2.78 20.18 -10.46
N GLY A 85 1.82 20.77 -9.75
CA GLY A 85 0.69 21.50 -10.36
C GLY A 85 -0.24 20.65 -11.22
N ARG A 86 -0.10 19.31 -11.22
CA ARG A 86 -0.94 18.39 -11.98
C ARG A 86 -2.22 18.07 -11.23
N ARG A 87 -3.27 17.77 -11.99
CA ARG A 87 -4.49 17.20 -11.41
C ARG A 87 -4.18 15.80 -10.86
N VAL A 88 -4.61 15.54 -9.64
CA VAL A 88 -4.47 14.24 -8.97
C VAL A 88 -5.76 13.45 -9.10
N VAL A 89 -5.66 12.22 -9.58
CA VAL A 89 -6.75 11.26 -9.61
C VAL A 89 -6.32 10.05 -8.78
N VAL A 90 -7.10 9.71 -7.76
CA VAL A 90 -6.85 8.56 -6.89
C VAL A 90 -7.85 7.47 -7.22
N ILE A 91 -7.36 6.28 -7.51
CA ILE A 91 -8.19 5.09 -7.69
C ILE A 91 -8.13 4.28 -6.39
N ALA A 92 -9.29 3.92 -5.85
CA ALA A 92 -9.44 3.08 -4.66
C ALA A 92 -10.50 2.00 -4.88
N ASP A 93 -10.56 1.02 -4.00
CA ASP A 93 -11.65 0.06 -3.97
C ASP A 93 -12.98 0.66 -3.43
N ASN A 94 -14.03 -0.13 -3.42
CA ASN A 94 -15.36 0.28 -2.98
C ASN A 94 -15.63 0.03 -1.48
N SER A 95 -14.62 0.07 -0.61
CA SER A 95 -14.82 -0.05 0.83
C SER A 95 -15.79 1.02 1.35
N LYS A 96 -16.70 0.63 2.24
CA LYS A 96 -17.80 1.50 2.72
C LYS A 96 -17.31 2.84 3.27
N TYR A 97 -16.20 2.86 3.98
CA TYR A 97 -15.66 4.09 4.57
C TYR A 97 -14.97 5.02 3.55
N HIS A 98 -14.64 4.53 2.34
CA HIS A 98 -14.20 5.36 1.22
C HIS A 98 -15.32 6.30 0.71
N HIS A 99 -16.58 5.94 0.95
CA HIS A 99 -17.76 6.73 0.61
C HIS A 99 -18.31 7.55 1.80
N ALA A 100 -17.59 7.63 2.91
CA ALA A 100 -18.08 8.29 4.12
C ALA A 100 -18.44 9.76 3.86
N LYS A 101 -19.59 10.20 4.40
CA LYS A 101 -20.06 11.59 4.30
C LYS A 101 -19.10 12.59 4.94
N LEU A 102 -18.31 12.14 5.91
CA LEU A 102 -17.32 12.94 6.63
C LEU A 102 -16.38 13.73 5.73
N HIS A 103 -15.93 13.13 4.63
CA HIS A 103 -14.99 13.77 3.68
C HIS A 103 -15.64 14.18 2.35
N ALA A 104 -16.97 14.11 2.23
CA ALA A 104 -17.67 14.41 0.98
C ALA A 104 -17.54 15.88 0.57
N ALA A 105 -17.75 16.81 1.50
CA ALA A 105 -17.62 18.25 1.25
C ALA A 105 -16.18 18.60 0.85
N TRP A 106 -15.19 18.08 1.56
CA TRP A 106 -13.79 18.27 1.25
C TRP A 106 -13.42 17.80 -0.15
N ARG A 107 -13.93 16.64 -0.59
CA ARG A 107 -13.72 16.12 -1.97
C ARG A 107 -14.36 17.00 -3.01
N LEU A 108 -15.59 17.46 -2.75
CA LEU A 108 -16.33 18.33 -3.68
C LEU A 108 -15.60 19.65 -3.94
N GLU A 109 -15.08 20.30 -2.88
CA GLU A 109 -14.31 21.53 -3.00
C GLU A 109 -13.04 21.37 -3.83
N ARG A 110 -12.48 20.16 -3.89
CA ARG A 110 -11.19 19.86 -4.54
C ARG A 110 -11.33 19.16 -5.89
N GLN A 111 -12.55 18.88 -6.32
CA GLN A 111 -12.85 18.06 -7.51
C GLN A 111 -12.09 18.48 -8.78
N GLY A 112 -11.77 19.79 -8.93
CA GLY A 112 -11.01 20.28 -10.09
C GLY A 112 -9.53 19.85 -10.10
N ARG A 113 -8.94 19.62 -8.95
CA ARG A 113 -7.51 19.31 -8.79
C ARG A 113 -7.20 17.96 -8.14
N PHE A 114 -8.12 17.44 -7.33
CA PHE A 114 -8.00 16.18 -6.62
C PHE A 114 -9.34 15.43 -6.68
N SER A 115 -9.37 14.26 -7.30
CA SER A 115 -10.56 13.41 -7.38
C SER A 115 -10.27 12.00 -6.88
N LEU A 116 -11.31 11.36 -6.36
CA LEU A 116 -11.30 9.97 -5.91
C LEU A 116 -12.28 9.19 -6.80
N ASP A 117 -11.75 8.23 -7.54
CA ASP A 117 -12.50 7.33 -8.41
C ASP A 117 -12.46 5.91 -7.85
N PHE A 118 -13.49 5.13 -8.13
CA PHE A 118 -13.63 3.80 -7.57
C PHE A 118 -13.53 2.71 -8.61
N LEU A 119 -12.83 1.64 -8.27
CA LEU A 119 -12.79 0.43 -9.08
C LEU A 119 -14.15 -0.29 -9.06
N PRO A 120 -14.43 -1.13 -10.06
CA PRO A 120 -15.59 -2.03 -9.99
C PRO A 120 -15.53 -2.89 -8.71
N PRO A 121 -16.69 -3.25 -8.14
CA PRO A 121 -16.73 -4.14 -6.99
C PRO A 121 -16.00 -5.47 -7.26
N TYR A 122 -15.31 -5.99 -6.25
CA TYR A 122 -14.61 -7.29 -6.29
C TYR A 122 -13.55 -7.43 -7.41
N SER A 123 -12.86 -6.35 -7.75
CA SER A 123 -11.85 -6.35 -8.82
C SER A 123 -10.45 -5.93 -8.31
N PRO A 124 -9.85 -6.64 -7.34
CA PRO A 124 -8.54 -6.29 -6.79
C PRO A 124 -7.42 -6.41 -7.84
N GLU A 125 -7.59 -7.25 -8.88
CA GLU A 125 -6.65 -7.39 -10.00
C GLU A 125 -6.50 -6.10 -10.80
N LEU A 126 -7.49 -5.20 -10.77
CA LEU A 126 -7.45 -3.89 -11.40
C LEU A 126 -6.77 -2.83 -10.54
N ASN A 127 -6.43 -3.15 -9.26
CA ASN A 127 -5.76 -2.22 -8.37
C ASN A 127 -4.23 -2.42 -8.40
N PRO A 128 -3.45 -1.55 -9.08
CA PRO A 128 -2.00 -1.74 -9.24
C PRO A 128 -1.24 -1.85 -7.92
N ILE A 129 -1.69 -1.19 -6.85
CA ILE A 129 -1.01 -1.22 -5.54
C ILE A 129 -1.00 -2.62 -4.92
N GLU A 130 -1.92 -3.51 -5.30
CA GLU A 130 -1.88 -4.90 -4.87
C GLU A 130 -0.57 -5.61 -5.27
N ARG A 131 0.02 -5.21 -6.37
CA ARG A 131 1.35 -5.69 -6.80
C ARG A 131 2.46 -5.20 -5.87
N VAL A 132 2.32 -3.96 -5.35
CA VAL A 132 3.23 -3.39 -4.34
C VAL A 132 3.14 -4.20 -3.04
N TRP A 133 1.92 -4.57 -2.60
CA TRP A 133 1.73 -5.41 -1.41
C TRP A 133 2.37 -6.81 -1.57
N LYS A 134 2.21 -7.42 -2.73
CA LYS A 134 2.87 -8.71 -3.06
C LYS A 134 4.39 -8.56 -3.03
N ARG A 135 4.92 -7.49 -3.61
CA ARG A 135 6.36 -7.19 -3.60
C ARG A 135 6.88 -6.95 -2.18
N THR A 136 6.14 -6.19 -1.36
CA THR A 136 6.47 -5.96 0.06
C THR A 136 6.54 -7.28 0.83
N ARG A 137 5.52 -8.14 0.71
CA ARG A 137 5.53 -9.46 1.37
C ARG A 137 6.73 -10.28 0.94
N ARG A 138 7.04 -10.29 -0.34
CA ARG A 138 8.18 -11.04 -0.88
C ARG A 138 9.52 -10.54 -0.33
N ASN A 139 9.71 -9.23 -0.30
CA ASN A 139 10.99 -8.64 0.10
C ASN A 139 11.22 -8.64 1.62
N CYS A 140 10.13 -8.56 2.40
CA CYS A 140 10.22 -8.29 3.84
C CYS A 140 9.79 -9.46 4.72
N LEU A 141 8.85 -10.31 4.25
CA LEU A 141 8.13 -11.24 5.13
C LEU A 141 8.22 -12.71 4.72
N HIS A 142 8.58 -13.01 3.46
CA HIS A 142 8.67 -14.41 3.01
C HIS A 142 9.79 -15.14 3.73
N ASN A 143 9.44 -16.31 4.29
CA ASN A 143 10.36 -17.20 4.97
C ASN A 143 11.14 -16.52 6.12
N ALA A 144 10.54 -15.49 6.74
CA ALA A 144 11.13 -14.75 7.87
C ALA A 144 10.34 -14.99 9.16
N TYR A 145 11.07 -15.16 10.27
CA TYR A 145 10.50 -15.26 11.60
C TYR A 145 10.58 -13.93 12.35
N PHE A 146 9.46 -13.51 12.91
CA PHE A 146 9.36 -12.27 13.68
C PHE A 146 8.88 -12.56 15.10
N PRO A 147 9.74 -12.51 16.13
CA PRO A 147 9.36 -12.73 17.53
C PRO A 147 8.44 -11.63 18.08
N ARG A 148 8.44 -10.44 17.46
CA ARG A 148 7.59 -9.29 17.86
C ARG A 148 7.03 -8.58 16.64
N LEU A 149 5.78 -8.09 16.74
CA LEU A 149 5.12 -7.35 15.67
C LEU A 149 5.88 -6.07 15.25
N ALA A 150 6.56 -5.43 16.20
CA ALA A 150 7.38 -4.25 15.92
C ALA A 150 8.47 -4.51 14.85
N LEU A 151 9.03 -5.73 14.82
CA LEU A 151 10.05 -6.10 13.83
C LEU A 151 9.46 -6.29 12.43
N VAL A 152 8.19 -6.72 12.33
CA VAL A 152 7.45 -6.71 11.06
C VAL A 152 7.31 -5.29 10.55
N ALA A 153 6.83 -4.38 11.41
CA ALA A 153 6.68 -2.98 11.06
C ALA A 153 8.01 -2.36 10.61
N GLU A 154 9.08 -2.57 11.37
CA GLU A 154 10.43 -2.07 11.03
C GLU A 154 10.92 -2.57 9.68
N SER A 155 10.75 -3.86 9.38
CA SER A 155 11.13 -4.45 8.09
C SER A 155 10.37 -3.83 6.92
N VAL A 156 9.06 -3.66 7.07
CA VAL A 156 8.18 -3.09 6.06
C VAL A 156 8.45 -1.59 5.87
N GLU A 157 8.61 -0.84 6.96
CA GLU A 157 8.86 0.60 6.93
C GLU A 157 10.22 0.93 6.28
N LYS A 158 11.26 0.12 6.51
CA LYS A 158 12.53 0.24 5.78
C LYS A 158 12.36 0.12 4.27
N GLN A 159 11.49 -0.78 3.83
CA GLN A 159 11.18 -0.92 2.40
C GLN A 159 10.38 0.28 1.88
N PHE A 160 9.41 0.78 2.64
CA PHE A 160 8.60 1.94 2.28
C PHE A 160 9.43 3.23 2.14
N VAL A 161 10.41 3.44 3.00
CA VAL A 161 11.35 4.57 2.88
C VAL A 161 12.08 4.55 1.54
N ARG A 162 12.47 3.39 1.03
CA ARG A 162 13.12 3.25 -0.29
C ARG A 162 12.20 3.61 -1.46
N TRP A 163 10.88 3.57 -1.25
CA TRP A 163 9.85 3.81 -2.25
C TRP A 163 9.15 5.17 -2.10
N SER A 164 9.56 5.99 -1.12
CA SER A 164 8.98 7.32 -0.90
C SER A 164 9.33 8.34 -2.01
N GLU A 165 10.42 8.08 -2.73
CA GLU A 165 10.84 8.85 -3.89
C GLU A 165 10.49 8.12 -5.20
N PRO A 166 10.53 8.81 -6.37
CA PRO A 166 10.31 8.18 -7.66
C PRO A 166 11.14 6.90 -7.84
N ASN A 167 10.49 5.82 -8.21
CA ASN A 167 11.07 4.47 -8.21
C ASN A 167 10.72 3.71 -9.49
N ALA A 168 11.71 3.45 -10.33
CA ALA A 168 11.51 2.78 -11.62
C ALA A 168 10.99 1.33 -11.49
N GLU A 169 11.39 0.61 -10.41
CA GLU A 169 10.88 -0.74 -10.15
C GLU A 169 9.37 -0.72 -9.93
N LEU A 170 8.88 0.21 -9.08
CA LEU A 170 7.44 0.32 -8.82
C LEU A 170 6.68 0.89 -10.02
N ALA A 171 7.25 1.84 -10.77
CA ALA A 171 6.65 2.34 -11.99
C ALA A 171 6.40 1.19 -12.99
N GLN A 172 7.40 0.35 -13.21
CA GLN A 172 7.27 -0.81 -14.09
C GLN A 172 6.29 -1.86 -13.52
N LEU A 173 6.34 -2.13 -12.22
CA LEU A 173 5.48 -3.09 -11.56
C LEU A 173 3.99 -2.70 -11.65
N CYS A 174 3.68 -1.40 -11.59
CA CYS A 174 2.33 -0.85 -11.57
C CYS A 174 1.83 -0.41 -12.96
N GLN A 175 2.57 -0.65 -14.04
CA GLN A 175 2.09 -0.39 -15.40
C GLN A 175 0.77 -1.14 -15.67
N LEU A 176 -0.17 -0.41 -16.28
CA LEU A 176 -1.48 -0.90 -16.71
C LEU A 176 -1.37 -1.53 -18.10
#